data_ab6a3b72200d7aa0eba8d0497e658b62
#
_entry.id   ab6a3b72200d7aa0eba8d0497e658b62
#
_cell.length_a   1.000
_cell.length_b   1.000
_cell.length_c   1.000
_cell.angle_alpha   90.00
_cell.angle_beta   90.00
_cell.angle_gamma   90.00
#
_symmetry.space_group_name_H-M   'P 1'
#
loop_
_entity.id
_entity.type
_entity.pdbx_description
1 polymer ?
#
loop_
_entity_poly.entity_id
_entity_poly.type
_entity_poly.pdbx_seq_one_letter_code
_entity_poly.pdbx_strand_id
1 'polypeptide(L)'
;AGIDDPNGFADQKTPQEVARDVRDAIGDGFWLLLAHRNTHFETDYAALGADLTLSGHGHGGLWRLPFTDGLLGNGGALLPSYTNGFYTCRDADVFVTRGLGGMVRILNRPEVAVVILRRN
;
A
#
# COMPACT_ATOMS: atom_id res chain seq x y z
N ALA A 1 2.11 12.71 -1.64
CA ALA A 1 3.14 12.62 -0.60
C ALA A 1 3.69 11.20 -0.53
N GLY A 2 4.89 11.03 -0.02
CA GLY A 2 5.48 9.72 0.27
C GLY A 2 5.86 9.62 1.73
N ILE A 3 5.79 8.41 2.27
CA ILE A 3 6.30 8.06 3.59
C ILE A 3 7.34 6.97 3.45
N ASP A 4 8.33 7.02 4.32
CA ASP A 4 9.40 6.03 4.36
C ASP A 4 8.94 4.70 4.96
N ASP A 5 9.73 3.64 4.77
CA ASP A 5 9.45 2.35 5.39
C ASP A 5 9.59 2.48 6.92
N PRO A 6 8.59 2.07 7.72
CA PRO A 6 8.65 2.15 9.18
C PRO A 6 9.84 1.37 9.81
N ASN A 7 10.48 0.48 9.06
CA ASN A 7 11.72 -0.17 9.48
C ASN A 7 12.99 0.57 9.00
N GLY A 8 12.85 1.79 8.49
CA GLY A 8 13.96 2.64 8.08
C GLY A 8 14.65 3.36 9.26
N PHE A 9 15.24 4.52 8.97
CA PHE A 9 15.96 5.30 9.97
C PHE A 9 15.03 5.94 11.02
N ALA A 10 15.54 6.15 12.22
CA ALA A 10 14.74 6.64 13.35
C ALA A 10 14.32 8.12 13.28
N ASP A 11 14.87 8.88 12.33
CA ASP A 11 14.60 10.30 12.12
C ASP A 11 13.49 10.60 11.09
N GLN A 12 12.77 9.57 10.67
CA GLN A 12 11.69 9.70 9.71
C GLN A 12 10.45 10.38 10.31
N LYS A 13 9.76 11.17 9.49
CA LYS A 13 8.45 11.70 9.85
C LYS A 13 7.43 10.56 9.98
N THR A 14 6.61 10.66 10.98
CA THR A 14 5.46 9.74 11.13
C THR A 14 4.44 9.97 10.00
N PRO A 15 3.62 8.97 9.65
CA PRO A 15 2.53 9.14 8.69
C PRO A 15 1.60 10.32 9.03
N GLN A 16 1.32 10.54 10.32
CA GLN A 16 0.47 11.63 10.80
C GLN A 16 1.12 13.02 10.59
N GLU A 17 2.44 13.12 10.79
CA GLU A 17 3.17 14.36 10.52
C GLU A 17 3.17 14.68 9.03
N VAL A 18 3.39 13.69 8.17
CA VAL A 18 3.32 13.88 6.71
C VAL A 18 1.92 14.30 6.29
N ALA A 19 0.87 13.67 6.81
CA ALA A 19 -0.51 14.03 6.49
C ALA A 19 -0.85 15.47 6.93
N ARG A 20 -0.34 15.90 8.09
CA ARG A 20 -0.49 17.28 8.56
C ARG A 20 0.19 18.27 7.61
N ASP A 21 1.45 18.01 7.27
CA ASP A 21 2.20 18.87 6.34
C ASP A 21 1.48 19.01 4.99
N VAL A 22 0.90 17.92 4.48
CA VAL A 22 0.11 17.96 3.23
C VAL A 22 -1.12 18.84 3.40
N ARG A 23 -1.90 18.66 4.48
CA ARG A 23 -3.10 19.47 4.75
C ARG A 23 -2.78 20.94 4.91
N ASP A 24 -1.69 21.25 5.60
CA ASP A 24 -1.23 22.64 5.77
C ASP A 24 -0.85 23.27 4.43
N ALA A 25 -0.33 22.48 3.50
CA ALA A 25 0.08 22.96 2.18
C ALA A 25 -1.06 23.11 1.17
N ILE A 26 -2.03 22.18 1.15
CA ILE A 26 -3.07 22.12 0.10
C ILE A 26 -4.50 22.16 0.62
N GLY A 27 -4.73 22.20 1.92
CA GLY A 27 -6.08 22.16 2.51
C GLY A 27 -6.81 20.85 2.17
N ASP A 28 -8.04 20.98 1.66
CA ASP A 28 -8.87 19.85 1.23
C ASP A 28 -8.61 19.41 -0.22
N GLY A 29 -7.45 19.78 -0.78
CA GLY A 29 -7.05 19.38 -2.12
C GLY A 29 -6.80 17.87 -2.23
N PHE A 30 -7.03 17.32 -3.43
CA PHE A 30 -6.76 15.92 -3.73
C PHE A 30 -5.30 15.56 -3.53
N TRP A 31 -5.03 14.44 -2.83
CA TRP A 31 -3.68 13.94 -2.66
C TRP A 31 -3.55 12.43 -2.62
N LEU A 32 -2.39 11.96 -3.05
CA LEU A 32 -2.01 10.55 -3.03
C LEU A 32 -0.97 10.29 -1.95
N LEU A 33 -1.13 9.16 -1.26
CA LEU A 33 -0.12 8.62 -0.37
C LEU A 33 0.66 7.50 -1.07
N LEU A 34 1.99 7.62 -1.10
CA LEU A 34 2.89 6.54 -1.50
C LEU A 34 3.46 5.90 -0.23
N ALA A 35 3.08 4.66 0.03
CA ALA A 35 3.47 3.94 1.23
C ALA A 35 4.01 2.55 0.86
N HIS A 36 5.23 2.22 1.29
CA HIS A 36 5.84 0.95 0.91
C HIS A 36 5.03 -0.26 1.40
N ARG A 37 4.61 -0.26 2.69
CA ARG A 37 3.99 -1.43 3.34
C ARG A 37 2.48 -1.42 3.26
N ASN A 38 1.91 -2.35 2.51
CA ASN A 38 0.47 -2.60 2.45
C ASN A 38 -0.14 -3.03 3.80
N THR A 39 0.63 -3.73 4.65
CA THR A 39 0.18 -4.25 5.95
C THR A 39 -0.17 -3.16 6.97
N HIS A 40 0.30 -1.94 6.78
CA HIS A 40 0.00 -0.79 7.62
C HIS A 40 -1.21 0.03 7.15
N PHE A 41 -1.86 -0.37 6.06
CA PHE A 41 -2.95 0.44 5.50
C PHE A 41 -4.09 0.65 6.48
N GLU A 42 -4.63 -0.42 7.03
CA GLU A 42 -5.80 -0.37 7.90
C GLU A 42 -5.52 0.34 9.24
N THR A 43 -4.34 0.12 9.81
CA THR A 43 -3.96 0.64 11.13
C THR A 43 -3.45 2.07 11.09
N ASP A 44 -2.64 2.40 10.08
CA ASP A 44 -1.85 3.63 10.10
C ASP A 44 -2.24 4.61 8.99
N TYR A 45 -2.63 4.12 7.78
CA TYR A 45 -2.80 4.99 6.62
C TYR A 45 -4.25 5.37 6.32
N ALA A 46 -5.21 4.48 6.57
CA ALA A 46 -6.61 4.72 6.22
C ALA A 46 -7.21 5.96 6.92
N ALA A 47 -6.70 6.32 8.09
CA ALA A 47 -7.17 7.49 8.84
C ALA A 47 -6.46 8.81 8.47
N LEU A 48 -5.49 8.80 7.54
CA LEU A 48 -4.73 9.99 7.17
C LEU A 48 -5.50 10.94 6.25
N GLY A 49 -6.54 10.43 5.57
CA GLY A 49 -7.38 11.20 4.66
C GLY A 49 -6.74 11.42 3.30
N ALA A 50 -5.89 10.51 2.84
CA ALA A 50 -5.48 10.45 1.44
C ALA A 50 -6.63 9.95 0.57
N ASP A 51 -6.80 10.54 -0.61
CA ASP A 51 -7.84 10.10 -1.56
C ASP A 51 -7.52 8.72 -2.15
N LEU A 52 -6.24 8.40 -2.28
CA LEU A 52 -5.78 7.07 -2.68
C LEU A 52 -4.40 6.79 -2.10
N THR A 53 -4.23 5.61 -1.51
CA THR A 53 -2.93 5.08 -1.12
C THR A 53 -2.42 4.12 -2.20
N LEU A 54 -1.17 4.27 -2.62
CA LEU A 54 -0.47 3.31 -3.47
C LEU A 54 0.57 2.57 -2.64
N SER A 55 0.50 1.24 -2.64
CA SER A 55 1.33 0.41 -1.79
C SER A 55 1.83 -0.85 -2.50
N GLY A 56 2.80 -1.52 -1.89
CA GLY A 56 3.39 -2.76 -2.39
C GLY A 56 3.85 -3.68 -1.27
N HIS A 57 5.13 -4.04 -1.26
CA HIS A 57 5.83 -4.85 -0.25
C HIS A 57 5.35 -6.30 -0.09
N GLY A 58 4.05 -6.55 -0.08
CA GLY A 58 3.48 -7.90 0.12
C GLY A 58 3.72 -8.87 -1.03
N HIS A 59 4.24 -8.37 -2.16
CA HIS A 59 4.54 -9.13 -3.37
C HIS A 59 3.39 -10.02 -3.86
N GLY A 60 2.15 -9.63 -3.58
CA GLY A 60 0.96 -10.40 -3.93
C GLY A 60 0.77 -11.66 -3.08
N GLY A 61 1.45 -11.75 -1.93
CA GLY A 61 1.43 -12.92 -1.07
C GLY A 61 2.23 -14.08 -1.65
N LEU A 62 3.50 -13.86 -1.99
CA LEU A 62 4.53 -14.76 -2.54
C LEU A 62 4.00 -16.02 -3.25
N TRP A 63 3.25 -16.86 -2.55
CA TRP A 63 2.59 -18.05 -3.07
C TRP A 63 1.09 -17.80 -3.21
N ARG A 64 0.55 -18.13 -4.36
CA ARG A 64 -0.88 -18.00 -4.66
C ARG A 64 -1.42 -19.35 -5.14
N LEU A 65 -2.64 -19.67 -4.76
CA LEU A 65 -3.40 -20.75 -5.36
C LEU A 65 -4.44 -20.16 -6.32
N PRO A 66 -4.84 -20.88 -7.36
CA PRO A 66 -5.96 -20.45 -8.20
C PRO A 66 -7.18 -20.11 -7.34
N PHE A 67 -7.83 -19.00 -7.67
CA PHE A 67 -9.04 -18.51 -6.97
C PHE A 67 -8.84 -18.05 -5.52
N THR A 68 -7.60 -17.90 -5.07
CA THR A 68 -7.28 -17.30 -3.75
C THR A 68 -6.47 -16.03 -3.92
N ASP A 69 -6.48 -15.19 -2.88
CA ASP A 69 -5.48 -14.13 -2.70
C ASP A 69 -4.12 -14.74 -2.30
N GLY A 70 -3.26 -14.06 -1.63
CA GLY A 70 -1.98 -14.66 -1.21
C GLY A 70 -2.16 -15.79 -0.19
N LEU A 71 -1.38 -16.86 -0.30
CA LEU A 71 -1.34 -17.94 0.68
C LEU A 71 -0.27 -17.67 1.75
N LEU A 72 0.91 -17.22 1.31
CA LEU A 72 2.06 -16.95 2.19
C LEU A 72 2.58 -15.55 1.90
N GLY A 73 2.50 -14.67 2.89
CA GLY A 73 3.01 -13.31 2.80
C GLY A 73 4.47 -13.17 3.21
N ASN A 74 5.00 -11.97 3.05
CA ASN A 74 6.31 -11.60 3.58
C ASN A 74 6.37 -11.83 5.10
N GLY A 75 7.51 -12.32 5.58
CA GLY A 75 7.67 -12.66 7.00
C GLY A 75 6.93 -13.91 7.45
N GLY A 76 6.39 -14.74 6.53
CA GLY A 76 5.72 -16.00 6.86
C GLY A 76 4.25 -15.84 7.26
N ALA A 77 3.65 -14.68 7.06
CA ALA A 77 2.22 -14.46 7.31
C ALA A 77 1.36 -15.38 6.43
N LEU A 78 0.46 -16.13 7.04
CA LEU A 78 -0.51 -16.95 6.32
C LEU A 78 -1.74 -16.10 5.96
N LEU A 79 -2.24 -16.27 4.74
CA LEU A 79 -3.41 -15.57 4.19
C LEU A 79 -3.35 -14.05 4.41
N PRO A 80 -2.30 -13.39 3.89
CA PRO A 80 -2.11 -11.95 4.09
C PRO A 80 -3.26 -11.15 3.47
N SER A 81 -3.66 -10.07 4.14
CA SER A 81 -4.63 -9.11 3.61
C SER A 81 -3.98 -8.14 2.63
N TYR A 82 -4.79 -7.47 1.80
CA TYR A 82 -4.36 -6.41 0.87
C TYR A 82 -3.22 -6.85 -0.05
N THR A 83 -3.37 -7.98 -0.73
CA THR A 83 -2.27 -8.59 -1.48
C THR A 83 -2.07 -8.02 -2.87
N ASN A 84 -3.15 -7.66 -3.58
CA ASN A 84 -3.09 -7.15 -4.94
C ASN A 84 -4.43 -6.55 -5.39
N GLY A 85 -4.42 -5.39 -6.01
CA GLY A 85 -5.59 -4.72 -6.54
C GLY A 85 -6.13 -3.61 -5.65
N PHE A 86 -7.36 -3.22 -5.86
CA PHE A 86 -8.05 -2.19 -5.10
C PHE A 86 -8.76 -2.77 -3.87
N TYR A 87 -8.63 -2.05 -2.77
CA TYR A 87 -9.37 -2.30 -1.54
C TYR A 87 -9.84 -0.99 -0.95
N THR A 88 -10.98 -1.05 -0.27
CA THR A 88 -11.53 0.07 0.52
C THR A 88 -11.62 -0.36 1.97
N CYS A 89 -11.13 0.46 2.88
CA CYS A 89 -11.28 0.29 4.31
C CYS A 89 -11.84 1.58 4.89
N ARG A 90 -13.06 1.52 5.48
CA ARG A 90 -13.81 2.72 5.87
C ARG A 90 -14.04 3.61 4.64
N ASP A 91 -13.55 4.86 4.68
CA ASP A 91 -13.65 5.83 3.57
C ASP A 91 -12.32 6.03 2.83
N ALA A 92 -11.36 5.12 3.00
CA ALA A 92 -10.04 5.22 2.40
C ALA A 92 -9.80 4.09 1.39
N ASP A 93 -9.24 4.46 0.26
CA ASP A 93 -8.90 3.53 -0.82
C ASP A 93 -7.40 3.23 -0.87
N VAL A 94 -7.06 1.99 -1.18
CA VAL A 94 -5.69 1.58 -1.46
C VAL A 94 -5.62 0.73 -2.72
N PHE A 95 -4.63 1.00 -3.54
CA PHE A 95 -4.19 0.11 -4.60
C PHE A 95 -2.87 -0.55 -4.22
N VAL A 96 -2.84 -1.87 -4.21
CA VAL A 96 -1.66 -2.66 -3.88
C VAL A 96 -1.16 -3.37 -5.12
N THR A 97 0.12 -3.17 -5.45
CA THR A 97 0.79 -3.87 -6.55
C THR A 97 1.64 -5.03 -6.05
N ARG A 98 1.70 -6.09 -6.86
CA ARG A 98 2.61 -7.21 -6.62
C ARG A 98 4.07 -6.86 -6.90
N GLY A 99 4.32 -5.82 -7.69
CA GLY A 99 5.65 -5.37 -8.08
C GLY A 99 6.47 -6.40 -8.87
N LEU A 100 7.71 -6.04 -9.16
CA LEU A 100 8.64 -6.86 -9.95
C LEU A 100 9.59 -7.69 -9.09
N GLY A 101 9.95 -7.20 -7.91
CA GLY A 101 10.90 -7.82 -7.00
C GLY A 101 10.31 -8.98 -6.18
N GLY A 102 11.10 -9.43 -5.23
CA GLY A 102 10.72 -10.43 -4.23
C GLY A 102 11.45 -11.75 -4.36
N MET A 103 11.20 -12.60 -3.38
CA MET A 103 11.73 -13.97 -3.28
C MET A 103 11.01 -14.92 -4.25
N VAL A 104 11.20 -16.20 -4.08
CA VAL A 104 10.55 -17.23 -4.91
C VAL A 104 9.03 -17.07 -4.88
N ARG A 105 8.46 -16.82 -6.06
CA ARG A 105 7.01 -16.68 -6.27
C ARG A 105 6.46 -17.99 -6.86
N ILE A 106 5.34 -18.48 -6.34
CA ILE A 106 4.63 -19.64 -6.88
C ILE A 106 3.25 -19.18 -7.34
N LEU A 107 2.94 -19.42 -8.63
CA LEU A 107 1.69 -19.01 -9.30
C LEU A 107 1.37 -17.50 -9.15
N ASN A 108 2.39 -16.70 -8.95
CA ASN A 108 2.30 -15.27 -8.66
C ASN A 108 3.23 -14.48 -9.59
N ARG A 109 2.73 -14.07 -10.74
CA ARG A 109 3.52 -13.33 -11.75
C ARG A 109 3.89 -11.94 -11.26
N PRO A 110 5.11 -11.46 -11.58
CA PRO A 110 5.46 -10.05 -11.40
C PRO A 110 4.48 -9.12 -12.12
N GLU A 111 4.34 -7.90 -11.60
CA GLU A 111 3.36 -6.94 -12.11
C GLU A 111 3.97 -5.54 -12.17
N VAL A 112 3.70 -4.85 -13.28
CA VAL A 112 3.80 -3.39 -13.39
C VAL A 112 2.37 -2.87 -13.52
N ALA A 113 1.91 -2.12 -12.54
CA ALA A 113 0.58 -1.53 -12.55
C ALA A 113 0.62 -0.11 -13.11
N VAL A 114 -0.31 0.21 -14.01
CA VAL A 114 -0.53 1.58 -14.50
C VAL A 114 -1.82 2.09 -13.87
N VAL A 115 -1.70 3.14 -13.06
CA VAL A 115 -2.84 3.80 -12.42
C VAL A 115 -3.11 5.11 -13.16
N ILE A 116 -4.31 5.26 -13.72
CA ILE A 116 -4.72 6.46 -14.44
C ILE A 116 -5.71 7.23 -13.59
N LEU A 117 -5.34 8.43 -13.19
CA LEU A 117 -6.21 9.35 -12.49
C LEU A 117 -6.91 10.24 -13.50
N ARG A 118 -8.21 10.44 -13.34
CA ARG A 118 -9.00 11.33 -14.18
C ARG A 118 -9.77 12.30 -13.31
N ARG A 119 -9.81 13.56 -13.73
CA ARG A 119 -10.69 14.55 -13.12
C ARG A 119 -12.10 14.33 -13.71
N ASN A 120 -13.08 14.20 -12.83
CA ASN A 120 -14.50 14.23 -13.22
C ASN A 120 -14.96 15.67 -13.44
#